data_7cbcf276af606bff6444b36aa9eab99a
#
_entry.id   7cbcf276af606bff6444b36aa9eab99a
#
_cell.length_a   1.000
_cell.length_b   1.000
_cell.length_c   1.000
_cell.angle_alpha   90.00
_cell.angle_beta   90.00
_cell.angle_gamma   90.00
#
_symmetry.space_group_name_H-M   'P 1'
#
loop_
_entity.id
_entity.type
_entity.pdbx_description
1 polymer ?
#
loop_
_entity_poly.entity_id
_entity_poly.type
_entity_poly.pdbx_seq_one_letter_code
_entity_poly.pdbx_strand_id
1 'polypeptide(L)'
;MIVGLSLDGFFWFPRELFGIEGHFFAFYDCPQLMHRINSELADFNIRAIEALFPIFKPDMVGIGEDMFYNHGPMLSYEIFREFLLPYYKRVIPYIKQQGVKVLIDSDGDITTMIPWMEEAGIEGAYPLERQAGVDIVKIREEYPAFLMMGGYDKMVMPHGEKAMRAEFERILPVMKSGGYIPSVDHQTPPGVSLENYKIYVRLFREYCERTVV
;
A
#
# COMPACT_ATOMS: atom_id res chain seq x y z
N MET A 1 12.25 -14.16 5.39
CA MET A 1 12.12 -12.70 5.66
C MET A 1 11.81 -12.05 4.34
N ILE A 2 10.76 -11.21 4.27
CA ILE A 2 10.43 -10.43 3.08
C ILE A 2 11.20 -9.12 3.15
N VAL A 3 11.80 -8.71 2.05
CA VAL A 3 12.59 -7.49 1.96
C VAL A 3 11.98 -6.57 0.92
N GLY A 4 11.65 -5.34 1.34
CA GLY A 4 11.08 -4.31 0.48
C GLY A 4 12.06 -3.19 0.17
N LEU A 5 11.85 -2.52 -0.96
CA LEU A 5 12.43 -1.24 -1.33
C LEU A 5 11.28 -0.24 -1.45
N SER A 6 11.44 0.96 -0.90
CA SER A 6 10.46 2.04 -1.07
C SER A 6 10.96 3.05 -2.10
N LEU A 7 10.06 3.50 -2.97
CA LEU A 7 10.27 4.60 -3.92
C LEU A 7 9.23 5.69 -3.65
N ASP A 8 9.61 6.94 -3.86
CA ASP A 8 8.65 8.05 -3.85
C ASP A 8 7.74 7.96 -5.07
N GLY A 9 6.45 8.22 -4.84
CA GLY A 9 5.42 8.16 -5.84
C GLY A 9 5.14 9.49 -6.54
N PHE A 10 4.31 9.43 -7.56
CA PHE A 10 4.03 10.54 -8.48
C PHE A 10 2.96 11.51 -7.95
N PHE A 11 2.26 11.15 -6.87
CA PHE A 11 1.39 12.05 -6.13
C PHE A 11 2.11 12.61 -4.90
N TRP A 12 2.80 11.77 -4.14
CA TRP A 12 3.45 12.15 -2.90
C TRP A 12 4.60 13.15 -3.11
N PHE A 13 5.54 12.84 -4.00
CA PHE A 13 6.72 13.67 -4.20
C PHE A 13 6.40 15.12 -4.63
N PRO A 14 5.51 15.37 -5.62
CA PRO A 14 5.07 16.73 -5.90
C PRO A 14 4.37 17.40 -4.72
N ARG A 15 3.60 16.65 -3.92
CA ARG A 15 2.93 17.17 -2.72
C ARG A 15 3.93 17.70 -1.68
N GLU A 16 5.07 17.04 -1.51
CA GLU A 16 6.14 17.54 -0.63
C GLU A 16 6.76 18.84 -1.15
N LEU A 17 6.88 19.01 -2.46
CA LEU A 17 7.44 20.21 -3.07
C LEU A 17 6.51 21.42 -2.98
N PHE A 18 5.21 21.22 -3.20
CA PHE A 18 4.22 22.31 -3.26
C PHE A 18 3.46 22.53 -1.94
N GLY A 19 3.53 21.58 -1.00
CA GLY A 19 2.58 21.47 0.10
C GLY A 19 1.19 21.01 -0.39
N ILE A 20 0.33 20.60 0.55
CA ILE A 20 -0.96 19.98 0.23
C ILE A 20 -1.83 20.85 -0.69
N GLU A 21 -2.06 22.11 -0.30
CA GLU A 21 -2.95 23.01 -1.05
C GLU A 21 -2.36 23.39 -2.41
N GLY A 22 -1.08 23.77 -2.43
CA GLY A 22 -0.38 24.13 -3.66
C GLY A 22 -0.31 22.97 -4.66
N HIS A 23 -0.17 21.73 -4.19
CA HIS A 23 -0.17 20.55 -5.04
C HIS A 23 -1.49 20.36 -5.80
N PHE A 24 -2.64 20.52 -5.13
CA PHE A 24 -3.94 20.40 -5.80
C PHE A 24 -4.16 21.47 -6.86
N PHE A 25 -3.73 22.71 -6.62
CA PHE A 25 -3.80 23.77 -7.63
C PHE A 25 -2.80 23.56 -8.76
N ALA A 26 -1.63 22.97 -8.50
CA ALA A 26 -0.58 22.78 -9.48
C ALA A 26 -1.01 21.92 -10.69
N PHE A 27 -1.94 21.00 -10.52
CA PHE A 27 -2.50 20.23 -11.64
C PHE A 27 -3.16 21.12 -12.70
N TYR A 28 -3.70 22.27 -12.30
CA TYR A 28 -4.42 23.21 -13.15
C TYR A 28 -3.56 24.43 -13.51
N ASP A 29 -2.83 24.97 -12.56
CA ASP A 29 -2.09 26.23 -12.73
C ASP A 29 -0.75 26.04 -13.42
N CYS A 30 -0.10 24.88 -13.23
CA CYS A 30 1.21 24.61 -13.84
C CYS A 30 1.37 23.14 -14.29
N PRO A 31 0.49 22.63 -15.19
CA PRO A 31 0.48 21.23 -15.60
C PRO A 31 1.80 20.77 -16.22
N GLN A 32 2.47 21.64 -17.02
CA GLN A 32 3.76 21.30 -17.61
C GLN A 32 4.85 21.09 -16.55
N LEU A 33 4.81 21.83 -15.43
CA LEU A 33 5.75 21.64 -14.34
C LEU A 33 5.47 20.32 -13.60
N MET A 34 4.20 19.99 -13.39
CA MET A 34 3.81 18.69 -12.80
C MET A 34 4.31 17.52 -13.67
N HIS A 35 4.09 17.58 -14.97
CA HIS A 35 4.61 16.58 -15.92
C HIS A 35 6.13 16.47 -15.87
N ARG A 36 6.83 17.62 -15.82
CA ARG A 36 8.29 17.64 -15.74
C ARG A 36 8.78 16.98 -14.43
N ILE A 37 8.23 17.34 -13.29
CA ILE A 37 8.59 16.77 -11.99
C ILE A 37 8.42 15.24 -12.02
N ASN A 38 7.25 14.76 -12.44
CA ASN A 38 6.97 13.33 -12.49
C ASN A 38 7.83 12.58 -13.53
N SER A 39 8.19 13.25 -14.65
CA SER A 39 9.11 12.66 -15.61
C SER A 39 10.53 12.52 -15.05
N GLU A 40 11.05 13.55 -14.39
CA GLU A 40 12.38 13.53 -13.76
C GLU A 40 12.42 12.51 -12.60
N LEU A 41 11.34 12.41 -11.81
CA LEU A 41 11.21 11.39 -10.77
C LEU A 41 11.19 9.96 -11.37
N ALA A 42 10.47 9.74 -12.45
CA ALA A 42 10.46 8.45 -13.14
C ALA A 42 11.86 8.05 -13.63
N ASP A 43 12.60 8.99 -14.23
CA ASP A 43 13.98 8.77 -14.66
C ASP A 43 14.90 8.47 -13.46
N PHE A 44 14.71 9.16 -12.34
CA PHE A 44 15.45 8.89 -11.11
C PHE A 44 15.16 7.50 -10.57
N ASN A 45 13.89 7.12 -10.45
CA ASN A 45 13.46 5.81 -9.96
C ASN A 45 14.01 4.68 -10.85
N ILE A 46 13.98 4.83 -12.18
CA ILE A 46 14.55 3.84 -13.10
C ILE A 46 16.05 3.68 -12.87
N ARG A 47 16.82 4.79 -12.81
CA ARG A 47 18.26 4.71 -12.54
C ARG A 47 18.57 4.07 -11.18
N ALA A 48 17.76 4.36 -10.15
CA ALA A 48 17.92 3.75 -8.83
C ALA A 48 17.69 2.22 -8.90
N ILE A 49 16.64 1.77 -9.59
CA ILE A 49 16.34 0.35 -9.80
C ILE A 49 17.48 -0.34 -10.56
N GLU A 50 17.96 0.25 -11.65
CA GLU A 50 19.06 -0.29 -12.47
C GLU A 50 20.37 -0.41 -11.68
N ALA A 51 20.63 0.54 -10.78
CA ALA A 51 21.82 0.53 -9.95
C ALA A 51 21.72 -0.46 -8.77
N LEU A 52 20.57 -0.58 -8.14
CA LEU A 52 20.39 -1.35 -6.91
C LEU A 52 20.09 -2.84 -7.16
N PHE A 53 19.28 -3.18 -8.15
CA PHE A 53 18.83 -4.56 -8.34
C PHE A 53 19.94 -5.57 -8.69
N PRO A 54 21.04 -5.20 -9.35
CA PRO A 54 22.19 -6.09 -9.50
C PRO A 54 22.91 -6.42 -8.19
N ILE A 55 22.81 -5.51 -7.20
CA ILE A 55 23.46 -5.66 -5.90
C ILE A 55 22.51 -6.33 -4.90
N PHE A 56 21.24 -5.96 -4.97
CA PHE A 56 20.22 -6.37 -4.01
C PHE A 56 18.88 -6.46 -4.71
N LYS A 57 18.31 -7.66 -4.79
CA LYS A 57 16.98 -7.88 -5.35
C LYS A 57 15.95 -7.94 -4.22
N PRO A 58 15.04 -6.97 -4.08
CA PRO A 58 13.97 -7.02 -3.10
C PRO A 58 12.90 -8.04 -3.52
N ASP A 59 12.07 -8.48 -2.57
CA ASP A 59 10.87 -9.27 -2.84
C ASP A 59 9.73 -8.39 -3.37
N MET A 60 9.70 -7.12 -2.92
CA MET A 60 8.71 -6.14 -3.32
C MET A 60 9.27 -4.71 -3.38
N VAL A 61 8.64 -3.89 -4.20
CA VAL A 61 8.80 -2.44 -4.21
C VAL A 61 7.48 -1.82 -3.76
N GLY A 62 7.54 -0.98 -2.73
CA GLY A 62 6.45 -0.11 -2.31
C GLY A 62 6.61 1.27 -2.93
N ILE A 63 5.55 1.80 -3.52
CA ILE A 63 5.52 3.17 -4.04
C ILE A 63 4.69 3.99 -3.05
N GLY A 64 5.33 4.95 -2.36
CA GLY A 64 4.70 5.82 -1.36
C GLY A 64 3.90 6.93 -2.04
N GLU A 65 2.59 6.99 -1.78
CA GLU A 65 1.69 7.93 -2.45
C GLU A 65 0.78 8.73 -1.53
N ASP A 66 0.21 8.14 -0.46
CA ASP A 66 -0.76 8.81 0.42
C ASP A 66 -1.80 9.65 -0.34
N MET A 67 -2.40 9.08 -1.37
CA MET A 67 -3.35 9.76 -2.24
C MET A 67 -4.82 9.45 -1.92
N PHE A 68 -5.08 8.82 -0.78
CA PHE A 68 -6.42 8.50 -0.29
C PHE A 68 -6.67 9.10 1.08
N TYR A 69 -7.94 9.10 1.48
CA TYR A 69 -8.40 9.46 2.81
C TYR A 69 -9.64 8.60 3.15
N ASN A 70 -10.30 8.85 4.29
CA ASN A 70 -11.39 7.99 4.78
C ASN A 70 -12.61 7.86 3.85
N HIS A 71 -12.69 8.66 2.80
CA HIS A 71 -13.82 8.68 1.84
C HIS A 71 -13.37 8.42 0.41
N GLY A 72 -12.19 7.82 0.21
CA GLY A 72 -11.67 7.46 -1.10
C GLY A 72 -10.53 8.36 -1.60
N PRO A 73 -10.34 8.48 -2.91
CA PRO A 73 -9.21 9.20 -3.49
C PRO A 73 -9.31 10.72 -3.33
N MET A 74 -8.16 11.37 -3.17
CA MET A 74 -8.03 12.83 -3.13
C MET A 74 -8.02 13.47 -4.52
N LEU A 75 -7.98 12.67 -5.58
CA LEU A 75 -7.91 13.12 -6.97
C LEU A 75 -8.96 12.38 -7.82
N SER A 76 -9.33 12.97 -8.95
CA SER A 76 -10.21 12.31 -9.92
C SER A 76 -9.44 11.30 -10.79
N TYR A 77 -10.17 10.39 -11.43
CA TYR A 77 -9.57 9.45 -12.38
C TYR A 77 -8.87 10.15 -13.54
N GLU A 78 -9.41 11.29 -14.01
CA GLU A 78 -8.81 12.09 -15.07
C GLU A 78 -7.42 12.63 -14.66
N ILE A 79 -7.30 13.17 -13.44
CA ILE A 79 -6.02 13.64 -12.89
C ILE A 79 -5.05 12.46 -12.73
N PHE A 80 -5.49 11.32 -12.18
CA PHE A 80 -4.67 10.11 -12.09
C PHE A 80 -4.16 9.68 -13.47
N ARG A 81 -5.06 9.60 -14.44
CA ARG A 81 -4.75 9.14 -15.79
C ARG A 81 -3.79 10.07 -16.54
N GLU A 82 -3.92 11.36 -16.33
CA GLU A 82 -3.07 12.36 -17.00
C GLU A 82 -1.70 12.49 -16.31
N PHE A 83 -1.67 12.63 -14.99
CA PHE A 83 -0.47 13.05 -14.27
C PHE A 83 0.29 11.93 -13.56
N LEU A 84 -0.31 10.77 -13.32
CA LEU A 84 0.34 9.68 -12.59
C LEU A 84 0.53 8.43 -13.45
N LEU A 85 -0.53 7.95 -14.11
CA LEU A 85 -0.54 6.71 -14.87
C LEU A 85 0.59 6.57 -15.90
N PRO A 86 0.94 7.61 -16.70
CA PRO A 86 2.02 7.49 -17.68
C PRO A 86 3.39 7.17 -17.05
N TYR A 87 3.62 7.69 -15.86
CA TYR A 87 4.89 7.49 -15.12
C TYR A 87 4.96 6.16 -14.43
N TYR A 88 3.86 5.66 -13.87
CA TYR A 88 3.76 4.28 -13.43
C TYR A 88 4.07 3.31 -14.57
N LYS A 89 3.46 3.52 -15.73
CA LYS A 89 3.70 2.69 -16.92
C LYS A 89 5.15 2.75 -17.44
N ARG A 90 5.90 3.78 -17.09
CA ARG A 90 7.35 3.85 -17.38
C ARG A 90 8.18 3.06 -16.37
N VAL A 91 7.90 3.19 -15.08
CA VAL A 91 8.75 2.64 -13.99
C VAL A 91 8.43 1.18 -13.70
N ILE A 92 7.16 0.81 -13.58
CA ILE A 92 6.72 -0.52 -13.12
C ILE A 92 7.28 -1.67 -13.98
N PRO A 93 7.37 -1.57 -15.32
CA PRO A 93 7.96 -2.64 -16.13
C PRO A 93 9.40 -2.99 -15.74
N TYR A 94 10.23 -2.01 -15.36
CA TYR A 94 11.61 -2.28 -14.90
C TYR A 94 11.65 -3.11 -13.62
N ILE A 95 10.68 -2.91 -12.72
CA ILE A 95 10.54 -3.69 -11.49
C ILE A 95 10.05 -5.12 -11.81
N LYS A 96 8.96 -5.21 -12.56
CA LYS A 96 8.28 -6.49 -12.85
C LYS A 96 9.10 -7.44 -13.73
N GLN A 97 9.93 -6.92 -14.64
CA GLN A 97 10.86 -7.74 -15.45
C GLN A 97 11.85 -8.51 -14.59
N GLN A 98 12.13 -8.05 -13.38
CA GLN A 98 12.98 -8.75 -12.43
C GLN A 98 12.20 -9.75 -11.54
N GLY A 99 10.90 -9.91 -11.74
CA GLY A 99 10.03 -10.77 -10.92
C GLY A 99 9.75 -10.21 -9.53
N VAL A 100 9.94 -8.89 -9.33
CA VAL A 100 9.69 -8.17 -8.07
C VAL A 100 8.25 -7.66 -8.06
N LYS A 101 7.57 -7.77 -6.93
CA LYS A 101 6.18 -7.32 -6.76
C LYS A 101 6.10 -5.82 -6.55
N VAL A 102 5.03 -5.20 -7.07
CA VAL A 102 4.79 -3.75 -6.91
C VAL A 102 3.54 -3.52 -6.09
N LEU A 103 3.70 -2.87 -4.93
CA LEU A 103 2.60 -2.46 -4.07
C LEU A 103 2.60 -0.94 -3.90
N ILE A 104 1.43 -0.38 -3.65
CA ILE A 104 1.29 1.04 -3.28
C ILE A 104 1.22 1.16 -1.76
N ASP A 105 1.90 2.16 -1.22
CA ASP A 105 1.79 2.61 0.16
C ASP A 105 0.87 3.82 0.20
N SER A 106 -0.30 3.66 0.79
CA SER A 106 -1.25 4.76 0.92
C SER A 106 -2.25 4.50 2.03
N ASP A 107 -2.37 5.46 2.91
CA ASP A 107 -3.40 5.48 3.94
C ASP A 107 -4.80 5.68 3.32
N GLY A 108 -5.85 5.43 4.11
CA GLY A 108 -7.23 5.69 3.71
C GLY A 108 -7.94 4.53 3.00
N ASP A 109 -9.11 4.83 2.41
CA ASP A 109 -9.91 3.84 1.67
C ASP A 109 -9.47 3.72 0.22
N ILE A 110 -8.70 2.68 -0.08
CA ILE A 110 -8.15 2.40 -1.41
C ILE A 110 -9.13 1.64 -2.32
N THR A 111 -10.27 1.19 -1.79
CA THR A 111 -11.11 0.15 -2.44
C THR A 111 -11.57 0.57 -3.84
N THR A 112 -11.99 1.82 -4.00
CA THR A 112 -12.53 2.33 -5.27
C THR A 112 -11.45 2.53 -6.34
N MET A 113 -10.17 2.60 -5.96
CA MET A 113 -9.06 2.79 -6.90
C MET A 113 -8.31 1.50 -7.26
N ILE A 114 -8.71 0.35 -6.76
CA ILE A 114 -8.07 -0.93 -7.15
C ILE A 114 -8.02 -1.09 -8.68
N PRO A 115 -9.08 -0.80 -9.46
CA PRO A 115 -9.01 -0.87 -10.93
C PRO A 115 -7.97 0.08 -11.55
N TRP A 116 -7.76 1.26 -10.97
CA TRP A 116 -6.77 2.22 -11.47
C TRP A 116 -5.34 1.75 -11.18
N MET A 117 -5.14 1.12 -10.01
CA MET A 117 -3.87 0.50 -9.64
C MET A 117 -3.53 -0.65 -10.59
N GLU A 118 -4.49 -1.53 -10.87
CA GLU A 118 -4.32 -2.63 -11.84
C GLU A 118 -3.99 -2.09 -13.24
N GLU A 119 -4.65 -1.03 -13.70
CA GLU A 119 -4.34 -0.36 -14.95
C GLU A 119 -2.90 0.17 -14.99
N ALA A 120 -2.41 0.70 -13.86
CA ALA A 120 -1.03 1.16 -13.72
C ALA A 120 0.00 0.01 -13.67
N GLY A 121 -0.45 -1.23 -13.41
CA GLY A 121 0.39 -2.39 -13.22
C GLY A 121 0.81 -2.65 -11.77
N ILE A 122 0.23 -1.91 -10.82
CA ILE A 122 0.38 -2.12 -9.38
C ILE A 122 -0.38 -3.39 -9.00
N GLU A 123 0.24 -4.25 -8.19
CA GLU A 123 -0.27 -5.58 -7.89
C GLU A 123 -0.94 -5.68 -6.52
N GLY A 124 -0.81 -4.65 -5.68
CA GLY A 124 -1.34 -4.67 -4.32
C GLY A 124 -1.16 -3.36 -3.58
N ALA A 125 -1.58 -3.34 -2.31
CA ALA A 125 -1.51 -2.15 -1.45
C ALA A 125 -1.25 -2.48 0.01
N TYR A 126 -0.79 -1.48 0.75
CA TYR A 126 -0.66 -1.42 2.21
C TYR A 126 -0.78 0.03 2.69
N PRO A 127 -1.10 0.28 3.99
CA PRO A 127 -1.33 -0.69 5.08
C PRO A 127 -2.76 -1.24 5.20
N LEU A 128 -3.72 -0.87 4.38
CA LEU A 128 -5.11 -1.34 4.33
C LEU A 128 -5.90 -1.02 5.61
N GLU A 129 -6.14 0.26 5.83
CA GLU A 129 -6.71 0.80 7.06
C GLU A 129 -8.17 0.40 7.29
N ARG A 130 -8.41 -0.43 8.31
CA ARG A 130 -9.77 -0.84 8.72
C ARG A 130 -10.63 0.33 9.17
N GLN A 131 -10.04 1.33 9.85
CA GLN A 131 -10.73 2.53 10.30
C GLN A 131 -11.18 3.45 9.17
N ALA A 132 -10.52 3.37 8.01
CA ALA A 132 -10.94 4.07 6.79
C ALA A 132 -12.06 3.34 6.03
N GLY A 133 -12.46 2.14 6.47
CA GLY A 133 -13.51 1.36 5.84
C GLY A 133 -13.04 0.17 5.00
N VAL A 134 -11.72 -0.01 4.84
CA VAL A 134 -11.15 -1.10 4.05
C VAL A 134 -11.52 -2.46 4.65
N ASP A 135 -12.05 -3.37 3.84
CA ASP A 135 -12.35 -4.75 4.22
C ASP A 135 -11.60 -5.74 3.31
N ILE A 136 -10.50 -6.28 3.84
CA ILE A 136 -9.66 -7.22 3.09
C ILE A 136 -10.36 -8.52 2.69
N VAL A 137 -11.43 -8.90 3.39
CA VAL A 137 -12.24 -10.07 3.01
C VAL A 137 -13.00 -9.78 1.73
N LYS A 138 -13.66 -8.62 1.66
CA LYS A 138 -14.36 -8.17 0.44
C LYS A 138 -13.39 -7.94 -0.72
N ILE A 139 -12.24 -7.31 -0.45
CA ILE A 139 -11.22 -7.12 -1.50
C ILE A 139 -10.78 -8.48 -2.06
N ARG A 140 -10.56 -9.48 -1.22
CA ARG A 140 -10.16 -10.82 -1.69
C ARG A 140 -11.25 -11.50 -2.53
N GLU A 141 -12.53 -11.28 -2.19
CA GLU A 141 -13.66 -11.80 -2.97
C GLU A 141 -13.78 -11.14 -4.35
N GLU A 142 -13.62 -9.82 -4.42
CA GLU A 142 -13.77 -9.04 -5.65
C GLU A 142 -12.51 -9.05 -6.52
N TYR A 143 -11.32 -9.07 -5.88
CA TYR A 143 -10.01 -9.01 -6.52
C TYR A 143 -9.10 -10.16 -6.03
N PRO A 144 -9.33 -11.40 -6.47
CA PRO A 144 -8.66 -12.59 -5.94
C PRO A 144 -7.13 -12.58 -6.05
N ALA A 145 -6.59 -11.87 -7.05
CA ALA A 145 -5.15 -11.79 -7.31
C ALA A 145 -4.45 -10.59 -6.62
N PHE A 146 -5.22 -9.64 -6.04
CA PHE A 146 -4.68 -8.44 -5.44
C PHE A 146 -3.85 -8.76 -4.19
N LEU A 147 -2.61 -8.28 -4.16
CA LEU A 147 -1.70 -8.49 -3.03
C LEU A 147 -2.02 -7.51 -1.91
N MET A 148 -2.04 -8.01 -0.69
CA MET A 148 -2.44 -7.22 0.46
C MET A 148 -1.42 -7.35 1.60
N MET A 149 -1.16 -6.22 2.29
CA MET A 149 -0.42 -6.23 3.55
C MET A 149 -1.10 -5.27 4.53
N GLY A 150 -1.29 -5.71 5.79
CA GLY A 150 -2.02 -4.93 6.78
C GLY A 150 -3.42 -5.48 7.06
N GLY A 151 -4.40 -4.61 7.25
CA GLY A 151 -5.82 -4.96 7.33
C GLY A 151 -6.28 -5.68 8.61
N TYR A 152 -5.38 -5.95 9.58
CA TYR A 152 -5.76 -6.38 10.92
C TYR A 152 -6.18 -5.15 11.73
N ASP A 153 -7.39 -5.14 12.26
CA ASP A 153 -7.91 -4.01 13.03
C ASP A 153 -7.12 -3.79 14.32
N LYS A 154 -6.23 -2.79 14.31
CA LYS A 154 -5.45 -2.39 15.48
C LYS A 154 -6.30 -1.97 16.68
N MET A 155 -7.54 -1.50 16.43
CA MET A 155 -8.42 -1.00 17.49
C MET A 155 -8.99 -2.09 18.39
N VAL A 156 -8.88 -3.37 18.00
CA VAL A 156 -9.28 -4.49 18.89
C VAL A 156 -8.21 -4.82 19.94
N MET A 157 -6.96 -4.38 19.73
CA MET A 157 -5.83 -4.73 20.61
C MET A 157 -6.00 -4.25 22.06
N PRO A 158 -6.53 -3.05 22.34
CA PRO A 158 -6.80 -2.62 23.73
C PRO A 158 -7.83 -3.49 24.46
N HIS A 159 -8.67 -4.21 23.73
CA HIS A 159 -9.78 -5.00 24.28
C HIS A 159 -9.38 -6.44 24.68
N GLY A 160 -8.10 -6.78 24.59
CA GLY A 160 -7.53 -8.04 25.09
C GLY A 160 -7.73 -9.24 24.15
N GLU A 161 -7.29 -10.41 24.63
CA GLU A 161 -7.11 -11.61 23.80
C GLU A 161 -8.37 -12.04 23.04
N LYS A 162 -9.54 -12.00 23.68
CA LYS A 162 -10.80 -12.45 23.05
C LYS A 162 -11.11 -11.62 21.79
N ALA A 163 -10.97 -10.31 21.86
CA ALA A 163 -11.22 -9.41 20.73
C ALA A 163 -10.18 -9.63 19.63
N MET A 164 -8.90 -9.76 20.00
CA MET A 164 -7.83 -10.04 19.06
C MET A 164 -8.02 -11.37 18.32
N ARG A 165 -8.44 -12.43 19.03
CA ARG A 165 -8.76 -13.73 18.39
C ARG A 165 -9.90 -13.62 17.40
N ALA A 166 -10.99 -12.92 17.76
CA ALA A 166 -12.11 -12.72 16.87
C ALA A 166 -11.67 -12.02 15.55
N GLU A 167 -10.77 -11.08 15.65
CA GLU A 167 -10.22 -10.40 14.48
C GLU A 167 -9.31 -11.32 13.63
N PHE A 168 -8.44 -12.12 14.25
CA PHE A 168 -7.69 -13.13 13.51
C PHE A 168 -8.59 -14.17 12.84
N GLU A 169 -9.67 -14.62 13.49
CA GLU A 169 -10.64 -15.53 12.85
C GLU A 169 -11.33 -14.86 11.64
N ARG A 170 -11.63 -13.55 11.71
CA ARG A 170 -12.20 -12.79 10.59
C ARG A 170 -11.28 -12.80 9.36
N ILE A 171 -9.97 -12.57 9.57
CA ILE A 171 -9.01 -12.46 8.48
C ILE A 171 -8.41 -13.83 8.06
N LEU A 172 -8.61 -14.87 8.83
CA LEU A 172 -8.04 -16.20 8.57
C LEU A 172 -8.33 -16.76 7.17
N PRO A 173 -9.54 -16.61 6.59
CA PRO A 173 -9.78 -17.03 5.22
C PRO A 173 -8.85 -16.33 4.21
N VAL A 174 -8.59 -15.04 4.39
CA VAL A 174 -7.68 -14.26 3.56
C VAL A 174 -6.23 -14.73 3.76
N MET A 175 -5.82 -14.98 5.00
CA MET A 175 -4.49 -15.55 5.30
C MET A 175 -4.27 -16.89 4.57
N LYS A 176 -5.29 -17.74 4.49
CA LYS A 176 -5.23 -19.05 3.80
C LYS A 176 -5.26 -18.95 2.29
N SER A 177 -5.77 -17.86 1.72
CA SER A 177 -5.87 -17.70 0.26
C SER A 177 -4.53 -17.36 -0.43
N GLY A 178 -3.49 -17.02 0.35
CA GLY A 178 -2.21 -16.53 -0.18
C GLY A 178 -2.26 -15.07 -0.66
N GLY A 179 -1.11 -14.55 -1.10
CA GLY A 179 -1.02 -13.16 -1.57
C GLY A 179 -1.34 -12.10 -0.50
N TYR A 180 -1.21 -12.46 0.77
CA TYR A 180 -1.50 -11.59 1.90
C TYR A 180 -0.44 -11.71 2.99
N ILE A 181 0.03 -10.58 3.48
CA ILE A 181 0.93 -10.48 4.63
C ILE A 181 0.13 -9.87 5.78
N PRO A 182 -0.26 -10.67 6.80
CA PRO A 182 -0.99 -10.12 7.93
C PRO A 182 -0.10 -9.17 8.73
N SER A 183 -0.63 -8.00 9.03
CA SER A 183 -0.05 -7.06 9.99
C SER A 183 -1.16 -6.13 10.48
N VAL A 184 -0.88 -5.34 11.51
CA VAL A 184 -1.79 -4.23 11.89
C VAL A 184 -2.01 -3.31 10.69
N ASP A 185 -3.19 -2.75 10.62
CA ASP A 185 -3.66 -1.91 9.52
C ASP A 185 -3.01 -0.52 9.47
N HIS A 186 -2.17 -0.18 10.39
CA HIS A 186 -1.30 0.98 10.48
C HIS A 186 -0.48 0.92 11.78
N GLN A 187 -0.04 2.06 12.33
CA GLN A 187 0.70 2.12 13.59
C GLN A 187 -0.16 1.63 14.76
N THR A 188 0.45 0.88 15.68
CA THR A 188 -0.21 0.45 16.93
C THR A 188 -0.64 1.68 17.75
N PRO A 189 -1.92 1.80 18.14
CA PRO A 189 -2.41 2.98 18.84
C PRO A 189 -1.84 3.09 20.27
N PRO A 190 -1.70 4.31 20.81
CA PRO A 190 -1.12 4.55 22.14
C PRO A 190 -1.83 3.83 23.30
N GLY A 191 -3.11 3.48 23.14
CA GLY A 191 -3.89 2.76 24.16
C GLY A 191 -3.58 1.26 24.28
N VAL A 192 -2.69 0.72 23.45
CA VAL A 192 -2.28 -0.70 23.51
C VAL A 192 -1.17 -0.87 24.56
N SER A 193 -1.48 -1.60 25.65
CA SER A 193 -0.47 -1.94 26.64
C SER A 193 0.57 -2.91 26.08
N LEU A 194 1.78 -2.92 26.67
CA LEU A 194 2.81 -3.90 26.31
C LEU A 194 2.32 -5.34 26.47
N GLU A 195 1.48 -5.59 27.47
CA GLU A 195 0.90 -6.92 27.70
C GLU A 195 -0.01 -7.33 26.53
N ASN A 196 -0.91 -6.46 26.11
CA ASN A 196 -1.77 -6.70 24.95
C ASN A 196 -0.96 -6.84 23.66
N TYR A 197 0.11 -6.08 23.48
CA TYR A 197 1.00 -6.23 22.33
C TYR A 197 1.68 -7.60 22.30
N LYS A 198 2.14 -8.12 23.45
CA LYS A 198 2.71 -9.48 23.56
C LYS A 198 1.67 -10.55 23.24
N ILE A 199 0.41 -10.37 23.68
CA ILE A 199 -0.69 -11.26 23.32
C ILE A 199 -0.91 -11.24 21.79
N TYR A 200 -0.95 -10.07 21.18
CA TYR A 200 -1.06 -9.94 19.72
C TYR A 200 0.06 -10.70 18.99
N VAL A 201 1.31 -10.52 19.38
CA VAL A 201 2.45 -11.20 18.74
C VAL A 201 2.36 -12.73 18.89
N ARG A 202 1.91 -13.22 20.05
CA ARG A 202 1.68 -14.65 20.26
C ARG A 202 0.58 -15.20 19.36
N LEU A 203 -0.55 -14.51 19.28
CA LEU A 203 -1.66 -14.88 18.41
C LEU A 203 -1.27 -14.79 16.94
N PHE A 204 -0.57 -13.75 16.54
CA PHE A 204 -0.05 -13.60 15.17
C PHE A 204 0.73 -14.86 14.74
N ARG A 205 1.65 -15.34 15.56
CA ARG A 205 2.41 -16.57 15.28
C ARG A 205 1.52 -17.80 15.20
N GLU A 206 0.62 -17.98 16.19
CA GLU A 206 -0.36 -19.07 16.23
C GLU A 206 -1.18 -19.14 14.93
N TYR A 207 -1.69 -18.00 14.47
CA TYR A 207 -2.52 -17.94 13.27
C TYR A 207 -1.71 -18.09 11.98
N CYS A 208 -0.48 -17.58 11.92
CA CYS A 208 0.42 -17.83 10.79
C CYS A 208 0.73 -19.34 10.64
N GLU A 209 0.98 -20.06 11.74
CA GLU A 209 1.20 -21.50 11.71
C GLU A 209 -0.01 -22.28 11.19
N ARG A 210 -1.24 -21.81 11.42
CA ARG A 210 -2.48 -22.41 10.89
C ARG A 210 -2.67 -22.23 9.38
N THR A 211 -1.84 -21.43 8.72
CA THR A 211 -1.90 -21.16 7.27
C THR A 211 -0.80 -21.84 6.47
N VAL A 212 0.17 -22.45 7.17
CA VAL A 212 1.21 -23.26 6.51
C VAL A 212 0.58 -24.60 6.10
N VAL A 213 0.52 -24.87 4.81
CA VAL A 213 0.08 -26.14 4.22
C VAL A 213 1.29 -27.04 3.98
#